data_cd00833798a5f4d419de26147aae4f80
#
_entry.id   cd00833798a5f4d419de26147aae4f80
#
_cell.length_a   1.000
_cell.length_b   1.000
_cell.length_c   1.000
_cell.angle_alpha   90.00
_cell.angle_beta   90.00
_cell.angle_gamma   90.00
#
_symmetry.space_group_name_H-M   'P 1'
#
loop_
_entity.id
_entity.type
_entity.pdbx_description
1 polymer ?
#
loop_
_entity_poly.entity_id
_entity_poly.type
_entity_poly.pdbx_seq_one_letter_code
_entity_poly.pdbx_strand_id
1 'polypeptide(L)'
;MKTLLHICCAPCANQCIEVLRGDKLEVTGFWYNPNIHPFQEFKARRQSLREYAPTIDLPLIENNDYALRPFVRSVAEDIAHRCGKCYEMRFLETARQAAEGGFDSFTSSLFISPYQNHELMRETAELAAAEYGVQFLYRDFRPYFKAGQDKARELGFYMQKYCGCIFSEEERYIKAKKIIP
;
A
#
# COMPACT_ATOMS: atom_id res chain seq x y z
N MET A 1 1.40 17.93 -12.70
CA MET A 1 1.52 17.71 -11.24
C MET A 1 2.20 16.38 -11.03
N LYS A 2 3.32 16.39 -10.29
CA LYS A 2 4.11 15.19 -9.97
C LYS A 2 3.55 14.52 -8.73
N THR A 3 3.12 13.27 -8.85
CA THR A 3 2.45 12.54 -7.76
C THR A 3 3.23 11.29 -7.39
N LEU A 4 3.55 11.13 -6.11
CA LEU A 4 4.14 9.92 -5.57
C LEU A 4 3.03 8.93 -5.17
N LEU A 5 2.98 7.78 -5.81
CA LEU A 5 2.02 6.72 -5.51
C LEU A 5 2.65 5.65 -4.62
N HIS A 6 2.25 5.59 -3.35
CA HIS A 6 2.60 4.45 -2.50
C HIS A 6 1.98 3.15 -3.04
N ILE A 7 2.80 2.12 -3.22
CA ILE A 7 2.39 0.84 -3.83
C ILE A 7 2.63 -0.31 -2.85
N CYS A 8 1.57 -1.04 -2.52
CA CYS A 8 1.66 -2.25 -1.69
C CYS A 8 1.87 -3.54 -2.50
N CYS A 9 1.50 -3.57 -3.77
CA CYS A 9 1.65 -4.71 -4.69
C CYS A 9 1.25 -4.30 -6.11
N ALA A 10 1.72 -5.02 -7.13
CA ALA A 10 1.37 -4.78 -8.53
C ALA A 10 -0.14 -4.93 -8.82
N PRO A 11 -0.86 -5.96 -8.29
CA PRO A 11 -2.30 -6.09 -8.49
C PRO A 11 -3.13 -4.91 -8.00
N CYS A 12 -2.68 -4.23 -6.92
CA CYS A 12 -3.38 -3.05 -6.40
C CYS A 12 -3.02 -1.78 -7.18
N ALA A 13 -1.83 -1.72 -7.76
CA ALA A 13 -1.31 -0.51 -8.40
C ALA A 13 -1.76 -0.32 -9.85
N ASN A 14 -2.01 -1.39 -10.61
CA ASN A 14 -2.22 -1.31 -12.04
C ASN A 14 -3.31 -0.32 -12.45
N GLN A 15 -4.50 -0.41 -11.87
CA GLN A 15 -5.61 0.51 -12.16
C GLN A 15 -5.42 1.89 -11.52
N CYS A 16 -4.79 1.96 -10.34
CA CYS A 16 -4.48 3.26 -9.74
C CYS A 16 -3.58 4.09 -10.65
N ILE A 17 -2.55 3.47 -11.26
CA ILE A 17 -1.63 4.14 -12.19
C ILE A 17 -2.38 4.60 -13.43
N GLU A 18 -3.24 3.75 -14.02
CA GLU A 18 -4.02 4.10 -15.21
C GLU A 18 -4.96 5.29 -14.95
N VAL A 19 -5.66 5.28 -13.83
CA VAL A 19 -6.58 6.37 -13.44
C VAL A 19 -5.80 7.67 -13.25
N LEU A 20 -4.70 7.65 -12.50
CA LEU A 20 -3.89 8.84 -12.25
C LEU A 20 -3.27 9.40 -13.54
N ARG A 21 -2.77 8.55 -14.43
CA ARG A 21 -2.26 8.97 -15.74
C ARG A 21 -3.38 9.49 -16.66
N GLY A 22 -4.57 8.90 -16.57
CA GLY A 22 -5.77 9.41 -17.25
C GLY A 22 -6.15 10.82 -16.80
N ASP A 23 -5.93 11.13 -15.52
CA ASP A 23 -6.07 12.49 -14.94
C ASP A 23 -4.86 13.41 -15.29
N LYS A 24 -3.97 12.99 -16.20
CA LYS A 24 -2.77 13.72 -16.65
C LYS A 24 -1.75 14.02 -15.56
N LEU A 25 -1.66 13.15 -14.57
CA LEU A 25 -0.64 13.22 -13.51
C LEU A 25 0.65 12.50 -13.95
N GLU A 26 1.78 13.07 -13.58
CA GLU A 26 3.09 12.44 -13.69
C GLU A 26 3.29 11.54 -12.45
N VAL A 27 3.19 10.23 -12.64
CA VAL A 27 3.16 9.25 -11.53
C VAL A 27 4.51 8.59 -11.38
N THR A 28 5.05 8.64 -10.16
CA THR A 28 6.19 7.82 -9.71
C THR A 28 5.71 6.85 -8.64
N GLY A 29 6.05 5.58 -8.77
CA GLY A 29 5.74 4.56 -7.77
C GLY A 29 6.69 4.65 -6.57
N PHE A 30 6.17 4.38 -5.37
CA PHE A 30 6.96 4.26 -4.16
C PHE A 30 6.67 2.95 -3.44
N TRP A 31 7.68 2.10 -3.35
CA TRP A 31 7.63 0.87 -2.57
C TRP A 31 8.16 1.11 -1.16
N TYR A 32 7.28 1.08 -0.17
CA TYR A 32 7.60 1.05 1.25
C TYR A 32 6.54 0.27 2.02
N ASN A 33 6.87 -0.93 2.46
CA ASN A 33 5.91 -1.84 3.06
C ASN A 33 6.51 -2.59 4.26
N PRO A 34 6.88 -1.90 5.35
CA PRO A 34 7.51 -2.51 6.53
C PRO A 34 6.62 -3.51 7.25
N ASN A 35 5.33 -3.49 6.95
CA ASN A 35 4.28 -4.31 7.53
C ASN A 35 3.95 -5.58 6.74
N ILE A 36 4.57 -5.82 5.59
CA ILE A 36 4.31 -7.05 4.80
C ILE A 36 5.18 -8.19 5.33
N HIS A 37 4.53 -9.26 5.78
CA HIS A 37 5.14 -10.44 6.40
C HIS A 37 4.47 -11.73 5.91
N PRO A 38 5.19 -12.88 5.95
CA PRO A 38 6.61 -13.04 6.23
C PRO A 38 7.50 -12.49 5.11
N PHE A 39 8.82 -12.64 5.25
CA PHE A 39 9.78 -12.11 4.27
C PHE A 39 9.55 -12.62 2.84
N GLN A 40 9.10 -13.85 2.68
CA GLN A 40 8.81 -14.39 1.35
C GLN A 40 7.63 -13.66 0.66
N GLU A 41 6.60 -13.29 1.41
CA GLU A 41 5.49 -12.47 0.91
C GLU A 41 5.96 -11.07 0.51
N PHE A 42 6.76 -10.42 1.37
CA PHE A 42 7.39 -9.13 1.07
C PHE A 42 8.20 -9.21 -0.23
N LYS A 43 9.06 -10.24 -0.35
CA LYS A 43 9.88 -10.47 -1.54
C LYS A 43 9.04 -10.70 -2.81
N ALA A 44 8.01 -11.54 -2.72
CA ALA A 44 7.15 -11.87 -3.86
C ALA A 44 6.41 -10.64 -4.39
N ARG A 45 5.80 -9.82 -3.51
CA ARG A 45 5.10 -8.60 -3.91
C ARG A 45 6.04 -7.57 -4.53
N ARG A 46 7.21 -7.37 -3.91
CA ARG A 46 8.23 -6.45 -4.42
C ARG A 46 8.72 -6.90 -5.80
N GLN A 47 9.01 -8.18 -5.97
CA GLN A 47 9.50 -8.71 -7.25
C GLN A 47 8.47 -8.52 -8.36
N SER A 48 7.20 -8.84 -8.10
CA SER A 48 6.12 -8.62 -9.07
C SER A 48 5.99 -7.15 -9.48
N LEU A 49 6.18 -6.20 -8.55
CA LEU A 49 6.17 -4.78 -8.88
C LEU A 49 7.39 -4.37 -9.71
N ARG A 50 8.59 -4.87 -9.37
CA ARG A 50 9.83 -4.62 -10.13
C ARG A 50 9.77 -5.12 -11.57
N GLU A 51 9.10 -6.23 -11.79
CA GLU A 51 8.89 -6.80 -13.12
C GLU A 51 7.86 -5.98 -13.91
N TYR A 52 6.83 -5.48 -13.25
CA TYR A 52 5.77 -4.71 -13.89
C TYR A 52 6.17 -3.27 -14.23
N ALA A 53 6.82 -2.56 -13.32
CA ALA A 53 7.10 -1.13 -13.46
C ALA A 53 7.80 -0.75 -14.80
N PRO A 54 8.84 -1.48 -15.27
CA PRO A 54 9.47 -1.19 -16.55
C PRO A 54 8.54 -1.39 -17.75
N THR A 55 7.59 -2.33 -17.68
CA THR A 55 6.69 -2.64 -18.81
C THR A 55 5.71 -1.51 -19.11
N ILE A 56 5.57 -0.57 -18.20
CA ILE A 56 4.67 0.59 -18.31
C ILE A 56 5.41 1.92 -18.12
N ASP A 57 6.73 1.92 -18.23
CA ASP A 57 7.57 3.11 -18.02
C ASP A 57 7.22 3.85 -16.71
N LEU A 58 7.07 3.11 -15.60
CA LEU A 58 6.81 3.67 -14.29
C LEU A 58 8.14 3.88 -13.55
N PRO A 59 8.57 5.12 -13.28
CA PRO A 59 9.66 5.37 -12.36
C PRO A 59 9.33 4.78 -10.98
N LEU A 60 10.27 4.09 -10.35
CA LEU A 60 10.05 3.42 -9.07
C LEU A 60 11.13 3.80 -8.07
N ILE A 61 10.71 4.35 -6.94
CA ILE A 61 11.54 4.57 -5.76
C ILE A 61 11.27 3.43 -4.77
N GLU A 62 12.33 2.87 -4.20
CA GLU A 62 12.18 1.74 -3.27
C GLU A 62 12.88 2.00 -1.95
N ASN A 63 12.12 1.89 -0.85
CA ASN A 63 12.66 1.65 0.48
C ASN A 63 12.41 0.17 0.82
N ASN A 64 13.49 -0.59 0.97
CA ASN A 64 13.47 -2.04 1.09
C ASN A 64 13.51 -2.55 2.54
N ASP A 65 13.21 -1.69 3.50
CA ASP A 65 13.18 -2.06 4.91
C ASP A 65 12.10 -3.10 5.19
N TYR A 66 12.56 -4.26 5.66
CA TYR A 66 11.68 -5.31 6.16
C TYR A 66 11.61 -5.22 7.69
N ALA A 67 10.52 -4.70 8.21
CA ALA A 67 10.41 -4.28 9.61
C ALA A 67 9.44 -5.13 10.45
N LEU A 68 9.51 -6.47 10.35
CA LEU A 68 8.66 -7.36 11.17
C LEU A 68 8.73 -6.99 12.67
N ARG A 69 9.93 -6.93 13.23
CA ARG A 69 10.10 -6.70 14.67
C ARG A 69 9.64 -5.31 15.12
N PRO A 70 10.02 -4.20 14.44
CA PRO A 70 9.47 -2.87 14.74
C PRO A 70 7.95 -2.83 14.62
N PHE A 71 7.37 -3.40 13.55
CA PHE A 71 5.92 -3.43 13.38
C PHE A 71 5.22 -4.19 14.50
N VAL A 72 5.67 -5.40 14.83
CA VAL A 72 5.06 -6.19 15.91
C VAL A 72 5.13 -5.45 17.24
N ARG A 73 6.27 -4.81 17.56
CA ARG A 73 6.41 -4.03 18.79
C ARG A 73 5.43 -2.84 18.84
N SER A 74 5.20 -2.17 17.70
CA SER A 74 4.32 -1.00 17.65
C SER A 74 2.84 -1.32 17.84
N VAL A 75 2.45 -2.59 17.67
CA VAL A 75 1.04 -3.04 17.74
C VAL A 75 0.78 -4.08 18.84
N ALA A 76 1.83 -4.51 19.58
CA ALA A 76 1.73 -5.62 20.53
C ALA A 76 0.71 -5.41 21.66
N GLU A 77 0.52 -4.16 22.08
CA GLU A 77 -0.43 -3.82 23.16
C GLU A 77 -1.87 -3.69 22.65
N ASP A 78 -2.06 -3.47 21.34
CA ASP A 78 -3.39 -3.29 20.73
C ASP A 78 -3.44 -3.84 19.30
N ILE A 79 -3.40 -5.17 19.20
CA ILE A 79 -3.43 -5.87 17.91
C ILE A 79 -4.74 -5.64 17.16
N ALA A 80 -5.84 -5.40 17.86
CA ALA A 80 -7.16 -5.17 17.26
C ALA A 80 -7.18 -3.90 16.39
N HIS A 81 -6.47 -2.86 16.80
CA HIS A 81 -6.38 -1.58 16.07
C HIS A 81 -5.06 -1.41 15.28
N ARG A 82 -4.32 -2.49 15.05
CA ARG A 82 -3.05 -2.50 14.33
C ARG A 82 -3.07 -1.81 12.95
N CYS A 83 -4.25 -1.76 12.31
CA CYS A 83 -4.39 -1.15 10.98
C CYS A 83 -4.07 0.35 11.00
N GLY A 84 -4.42 1.06 12.07
CA GLY A 84 -4.06 2.48 12.23
C GLY A 84 -2.55 2.69 12.20
N LYS A 85 -1.79 1.90 12.98
CA LYS A 85 -0.32 1.95 12.97
C LYS A 85 0.28 1.54 11.62
N CYS A 86 -0.35 0.59 10.95
CA CYS A 86 0.04 0.17 9.60
C CYS A 86 -0.11 1.32 8.57
N TYR A 87 -1.19 2.09 8.64
CA TYR A 87 -1.41 3.24 7.76
C TYR A 87 -0.45 4.37 8.11
N GLU A 88 -0.32 4.70 9.39
CA GLU A 88 0.56 5.75 9.90
C GLU A 88 2.00 5.56 9.40
N MET A 89 2.59 4.39 9.62
CA MET A 89 3.96 4.10 9.18
C MET A 89 4.15 4.32 7.67
N ARG A 90 3.20 3.88 6.86
CA ARG A 90 3.30 3.98 5.40
C ARG A 90 3.05 5.39 4.89
N PHE A 91 2.06 6.09 5.43
CA PHE A 91 1.72 7.42 4.94
C PHE A 91 2.71 8.48 5.39
N LEU A 92 3.22 8.40 6.63
CA LEU A 92 4.29 9.29 7.10
C LEU A 92 5.53 9.18 6.20
N GLU A 93 6.01 7.97 5.95
CA GLU A 93 7.17 7.76 5.08
C GLU A 93 6.91 8.18 3.63
N THR A 94 5.69 7.94 3.12
CA THR A 94 5.33 8.37 1.77
C THR A 94 5.27 9.89 1.66
N ALA A 95 4.68 10.57 2.64
CA ALA A 95 4.62 12.03 2.69
C ALA A 95 6.02 12.64 2.81
N ARG A 96 6.87 12.09 3.69
CA ARG A 96 8.27 12.49 3.83
C ARG A 96 9.02 12.36 2.51
N GLN A 97 8.93 11.18 1.87
CA GLN A 97 9.58 10.92 0.58
C GLN A 97 9.06 11.84 -0.53
N ALA A 98 7.76 12.17 -0.50
CA ALA A 98 7.18 13.10 -1.47
C ALA A 98 7.72 14.53 -1.27
N ALA A 99 7.76 15.03 -0.04
CA ALA A 99 8.27 16.35 0.26
C ALA A 99 9.77 16.48 -0.09
N GLU A 100 10.59 15.53 0.35
CA GLU A 100 12.05 15.54 0.06
C GLU A 100 12.36 15.33 -1.42
N GLY A 101 11.53 14.56 -2.14
CA GLY A 101 11.68 14.30 -3.57
C GLY A 101 11.10 15.39 -4.49
N GLY A 102 10.53 16.46 -3.94
CA GLY A 102 9.95 17.55 -4.71
C GLY A 102 8.70 17.16 -5.50
N PHE A 103 7.90 16.24 -4.97
CA PHE A 103 6.58 15.90 -5.51
C PHE A 103 5.54 16.92 -5.05
N ASP A 104 4.59 17.23 -5.92
CA ASP A 104 3.48 18.13 -5.60
C ASP A 104 2.47 17.46 -4.66
N SER A 105 2.33 16.13 -4.77
CA SER A 105 1.35 15.36 -4.00
C SER A 105 1.77 13.90 -3.81
N PHE A 106 1.11 13.22 -2.87
CA PHE A 106 1.15 11.78 -2.76
C PHE A 106 -0.24 11.16 -2.64
N THR A 107 -0.33 9.86 -2.95
CA THR A 107 -1.51 9.02 -2.76
C THR A 107 -1.10 7.57 -2.52
N SER A 108 -2.08 6.65 -2.41
CA SER A 108 -1.78 5.24 -2.17
C SER A 108 -2.69 4.28 -2.92
N SER A 109 -2.10 3.21 -3.43
CA SER A 109 -2.83 2.08 -4.01
C SER A 109 -3.69 1.32 -2.99
N LEU A 110 -3.57 1.59 -1.69
CA LEU A 110 -4.45 1.02 -0.67
C LEU A 110 -5.91 1.43 -0.85
N PHE A 111 -6.16 2.62 -1.38
CA PHE A 111 -7.51 3.14 -1.63
C PHE A 111 -8.28 2.38 -2.73
N ILE A 112 -7.68 1.36 -3.35
CA ILE A 112 -8.39 0.46 -4.25
C ILE A 112 -9.11 -0.67 -3.51
N SER A 113 -8.68 -1.00 -2.30
CA SER A 113 -9.20 -2.16 -1.58
C SER A 113 -10.53 -1.86 -0.88
N PRO A 114 -11.61 -2.59 -1.16
CA PRO A 114 -12.87 -2.44 -0.44
C PRO A 114 -12.83 -2.97 1.00
N TYR A 115 -11.72 -3.64 1.38
CA TYR A 115 -11.55 -4.27 2.69
C TYR A 115 -10.79 -3.40 3.70
N GLN A 116 -10.30 -2.24 3.27
CA GLN A 116 -9.59 -1.31 4.13
C GLN A 116 -10.55 -0.29 4.77
N ASN A 117 -10.19 0.20 5.94
CA ASN A 117 -10.93 1.31 6.56
C ASN A 117 -10.55 2.63 5.87
N HIS A 118 -11.38 3.06 4.91
CA HIS A 118 -11.12 4.22 4.06
C HIS A 118 -11.07 5.53 4.83
N GLU A 119 -11.95 5.72 5.82
CA GLU A 119 -11.96 6.95 6.62
C GLU A 119 -10.68 7.07 7.43
N LEU A 120 -10.31 6.01 8.16
CA LEU A 120 -9.07 5.99 8.93
C LEU A 120 -7.83 6.17 8.04
N MET A 121 -7.81 5.58 6.83
CA MET A 121 -6.72 5.81 5.87
C MET A 121 -6.64 7.26 5.43
N ARG A 122 -7.80 7.89 5.14
CA ARG A 122 -7.86 9.29 4.70
C ARG A 122 -7.36 10.21 5.81
N GLU A 123 -7.91 10.09 6.99
CA GLU A 123 -7.49 10.88 8.16
C GLU A 123 -5.99 10.75 8.44
N THR A 124 -5.48 9.52 8.41
CA THR A 124 -4.04 9.27 8.64
C THR A 124 -3.18 9.90 7.54
N ALA A 125 -3.61 9.84 6.29
CA ALA A 125 -2.88 10.43 5.17
C ALA A 125 -2.93 11.97 5.19
N GLU A 126 -4.06 12.56 5.59
CA GLU A 126 -4.20 14.02 5.79
C GLU A 126 -3.27 14.54 6.90
N LEU A 127 -3.16 13.80 8.01
CA LEU A 127 -2.20 14.12 9.08
C LEU A 127 -0.76 14.05 8.60
N ALA A 128 -0.40 13.00 7.86
CA ALA A 128 0.94 12.88 7.29
C ALA A 128 1.25 13.99 6.28
N ALA A 129 0.27 14.39 5.47
CA ALA A 129 0.38 15.50 4.53
C ALA A 129 0.67 16.83 5.25
N ALA A 130 -0.06 17.09 6.34
CA ALA A 130 0.13 18.30 7.16
C ALA A 130 1.51 18.33 7.83
N GLU A 131 2.01 17.18 8.32
CA GLU A 131 3.31 17.07 8.97
C GLU A 131 4.47 17.40 8.03
N TYR A 132 4.41 16.96 6.79
CA TYR A 132 5.50 17.17 5.81
C TYR A 132 5.24 18.30 4.81
N GLY A 133 4.11 19.00 4.91
CA GLY A 133 3.79 20.14 4.04
C GLY A 133 3.63 19.74 2.57
N VAL A 134 3.13 18.54 2.28
CA VAL A 134 2.88 18.02 0.93
C VAL A 134 1.40 17.70 0.75
N GLN A 135 0.85 17.87 -0.44
CA GLN A 135 -0.57 17.62 -0.69
C GLN A 135 -0.88 16.11 -0.64
N PHE A 136 -1.89 15.71 0.13
CA PHE A 136 -2.51 14.40 -0.03
C PHE A 136 -3.56 14.44 -1.12
N LEU A 137 -3.39 13.66 -2.17
CA LEU A 137 -4.34 13.51 -3.26
C LEU A 137 -5.27 12.32 -2.95
N TYR A 138 -6.41 12.60 -2.33
CA TYR A 138 -7.43 11.57 -2.11
C TYR A 138 -8.08 11.17 -3.43
N ARG A 139 -8.06 9.88 -3.74
CA ARG A 139 -8.80 9.27 -4.85
C ARG A 139 -9.41 7.95 -4.39
N ASP A 140 -10.71 7.80 -4.52
CA ASP A 140 -11.37 6.50 -4.31
C ASP A 140 -11.18 5.62 -5.54
N PHE A 141 -10.34 4.60 -5.42
CA PHE A 141 -10.08 3.64 -6.49
C PHE A 141 -10.93 2.37 -6.38
N ARG A 142 -11.81 2.23 -5.38
CA ARG A 142 -12.66 1.03 -5.18
C ARG A 142 -13.48 0.64 -6.42
N PRO A 143 -14.03 1.58 -7.21
CA PRO A 143 -14.74 1.23 -8.46
C PRO A 143 -13.91 0.42 -9.46
N TYR A 144 -12.59 0.54 -9.39
CA TYR A 144 -11.64 -0.14 -10.28
C TYR A 144 -11.07 -1.44 -9.70
N PHE A 145 -11.49 -1.84 -8.50
CA PHE A 145 -10.93 -3.02 -7.82
C PHE A 145 -11.06 -4.30 -8.65
N LYS A 146 -12.26 -4.57 -9.18
CA LYS A 146 -12.50 -5.78 -9.98
C LYS A 146 -11.66 -5.77 -11.26
N ALA A 147 -11.66 -4.67 -12.01
CA ALA A 147 -10.87 -4.53 -13.22
C ALA A 147 -9.37 -4.73 -12.94
N GLY A 148 -8.88 -4.17 -11.82
CA GLY A 148 -7.50 -4.35 -11.38
C GLY A 148 -7.13 -5.81 -11.08
N GLN A 149 -8.03 -6.55 -10.45
CA GLN A 149 -7.84 -7.97 -10.16
C GLN A 149 -7.84 -8.83 -11.45
N ASP A 150 -8.74 -8.55 -12.38
CA ASP A 150 -8.84 -9.28 -13.64
C ASP A 150 -7.59 -9.03 -14.49
N LYS A 151 -7.18 -7.77 -14.65
CA LYS A 151 -5.94 -7.40 -15.35
C LYS A 151 -4.69 -8.01 -14.71
N ALA A 152 -4.63 -8.07 -13.39
CA ALA A 152 -3.51 -8.69 -12.68
C ALA A 152 -3.38 -10.19 -12.98
N ARG A 153 -4.50 -10.91 -13.14
CA ARG A 153 -4.51 -12.33 -13.54
C ARG A 153 -4.06 -12.50 -14.98
N GLU A 154 -4.54 -11.65 -15.90
CA GLU A 154 -4.15 -11.66 -17.31
C GLU A 154 -2.64 -11.43 -17.48
N LEU A 155 -2.07 -10.52 -16.67
CA LEU A 155 -0.64 -10.22 -16.67
C LEU A 155 0.22 -11.22 -15.89
N GLY A 156 -0.39 -12.22 -15.24
CA GLY A 156 0.32 -13.23 -14.47
C GLY A 156 0.99 -12.70 -13.19
N PHE A 157 0.46 -11.63 -12.60
CA PHE A 157 1.04 -11.07 -11.38
C PHE A 157 0.92 -12.03 -10.20
N TYR A 158 1.88 -11.91 -9.28
CA TYR A 158 1.73 -12.54 -7.98
C TYR A 158 0.49 -12.00 -7.25
N MET A 159 -0.47 -12.89 -6.98
CA MET A 159 -1.73 -12.55 -6.33
C MET A 159 -1.64 -12.82 -4.83
N GLN A 160 -1.63 -11.77 -4.03
CA GLN A 160 -1.61 -11.88 -2.56
C GLN A 160 -2.89 -12.53 -2.02
N LYS A 161 -2.75 -13.34 -0.98
CA LYS A 161 -3.86 -14.08 -0.37
C LYS A 161 -4.43 -13.42 0.89
N TYR A 162 -3.75 -12.41 1.44
CA TYR A 162 -4.12 -11.65 2.64
C TYR A 162 -3.62 -10.21 2.56
N CYS A 163 -4.00 -9.36 3.51
CA CYS A 163 -3.67 -7.93 3.49
C CYS A 163 -2.16 -7.67 3.45
N GLY A 164 -1.39 -8.35 4.32
CA GLY A 164 0.07 -8.27 4.29
C GLY A 164 0.76 -8.51 5.63
N CYS A 165 0.20 -8.06 6.76
CA CYS A 165 0.85 -8.25 8.03
C CYS A 165 0.71 -9.69 8.55
N ILE A 166 1.59 -10.07 9.47
CA ILE A 166 1.61 -11.42 10.06
C ILE A 166 0.27 -11.78 10.72
N PHE A 167 -0.41 -10.83 11.34
CA PHE A 167 -1.72 -11.06 11.95
C PHE A 167 -2.82 -11.29 10.91
N SER A 168 -2.76 -10.63 9.75
CA SER A 168 -3.71 -10.90 8.65
C SER A 168 -3.43 -12.24 7.95
N GLU A 169 -2.21 -12.71 8.01
CA GLU A 169 -1.83 -14.06 7.58
C GLU A 169 -2.44 -15.10 8.52
N GLU A 170 -2.24 -14.93 9.81
CA GLU A 170 -2.82 -15.78 10.84
C GLU A 170 -4.34 -15.87 10.71
N GLU A 171 -5.04 -14.73 10.66
CA GLU A 171 -6.49 -14.64 10.47
C GLU A 171 -6.99 -15.34 9.20
N ARG A 172 -6.17 -15.35 8.14
CA ARG A 172 -6.51 -16.01 6.88
C ARG A 172 -6.44 -17.52 6.95
N TYR A 173 -5.45 -18.07 7.66
CA TYR A 173 -5.14 -19.50 7.63
C TYR A 173 -5.52 -20.24 8.91
N ILE A 174 -5.50 -19.58 10.05
CA ILE A 174 -5.99 -20.14 11.30
C ILE A 174 -7.45 -19.75 11.44
N LYS A 175 -8.35 -20.65 11.04
CA LYS A 175 -9.76 -20.48 11.40
C LYS A 175 -9.82 -20.46 12.92
N ALA A 176 -10.27 -19.34 13.49
CA ALA A 176 -10.50 -19.26 14.92
C ALA A 176 -11.28 -20.50 15.35
N LYS A 177 -10.65 -21.40 16.11
CA LYS A 177 -11.40 -22.41 16.85
C LYS A 177 -12.35 -21.61 17.70
N LYS A 178 -13.68 -21.80 17.50
CA LYS A 178 -14.68 -21.26 18.42
C LYS A 178 -14.20 -21.69 19.80
N ILE A 179 -13.67 -20.76 20.57
CA ILE A 179 -13.48 -20.95 21.99
C ILE A 179 -14.92 -21.02 22.50
N ILE A 180 -15.41 -22.23 22.67
CA ILE A 180 -16.67 -22.47 23.38
C ILE A 180 -16.34 -22.06 24.82
N PRO A 181 -17.11 -21.13 25.41
CA PRO A 181 -16.88 -20.67 26.79
C PRO A 181 -17.02 -21.79 27.80
#